data_246a469b18d10b09a2cf29dbd68f24f2
#
_entry.id   246a469b18d10b09a2cf29dbd68f24f2
#
_cell.length_a   1.000
_cell.length_b   1.000
_cell.length_c   1.000
_cell.angle_alpha   90.00
_cell.angle_beta   90.00
_cell.angle_gamma   90.00
#
_symmetry.space_group_name_H-M   'P 1'
#
loop_
_entity.id
_entity.type
_entity.pdbx_description
1 polymer ?
#
loop_
_entity_poly.entity_id
_entity_poly.type
_entity_poly.pdbx_seq_one_letter_code
_entity_poly.pdbx_strand_id
1 'polypeptide(L)'
;MRAPSGDTVIFDLDGVLLRGDAFGLFMRRVGFAGARLPLAVVLLLLLAPAIAVPASRAWAARWMSRIGLVGRSASQLRAALGRFGAALGAEPGRIIGPGVDMIRAHLAAGDRVIVVTACEHTLARALLDGIGLAEVELVASHIHGPKLIVHNHGATKMAQLAARGVAPPWRVAYSDSLSDLPLLGGAEQAVLVNANARQVARARRLLGDRLRTVTWTAG
;
A
#
# COMPACT_ATOMS: atom_id res chain seq x y z
N MET A 1 18.75 20.49 0.78
CA MET A 1 18.58 19.08 1.16
C MET A 1 19.74 18.29 0.54
N ARG A 2 20.54 17.62 1.35
CA ARG A 2 21.64 16.77 0.86
C ARG A 2 21.00 15.54 0.20
N ALA A 3 21.43 15.17 -1.00
CA ALA A 3 20.99 13.92 -1.61
C ALA A 3 21.32 12.75 -0.68
N PRO A 4 20.43 11.78 -0.48
CA PRO A 4 20.73 10.60 0.31
C PRO A 4 21.96 9.90 -0.30
N SER A 5 22.99 9.70 0.51
CA SER A 5 24.23 9.05 0.09
C SER A 5 24.19 7.52 0.29
N GLY A 6 23.11 7.03 0.85
CA GLY A 6 22.91 5.62 1.17
C GLY A 6 22.15 4.84 0.08
N ASP A 7 21.98 3.56 0.36
CA ASP A 7 21.32 2.63 -0.52
C ASP A 7 19.79 2.89 -0.60
N THR A 8 19.18 2.53 -1.72
CA THR A 8 17.71 2.60 -1.84
C THR A 8 17.08 1.40 -1.15
N VAL A 9 16.09 1.67 -0.30
CA VAL A 9 15.30 0.66 0.41
C VAL A 9 13.81 0.91 0.15
N ILE A 10 13.08 -0.17 -0.16
CA ILE A 10 11.68 -0.11 -0.55
C ILE A 10 10.80 -0.80 0.49
N PHE A 11 9.70 -0.15 0.87
CA PHE A 11 8.67 -0.71 1.73
C PHE A 11 7.30 -0.69 1.05
N ASP A 12 6.53 -1.77 1.17
CA ASP A 12 5.08 -1.67 1.01
C ASP A 12 4.46 -1.05 2.26
N LEU A 13 3.22 -0.59 2.17
CA LEU A 13 2.48 0.03 3.27
C LEU A 13 1.59 -1.00 3.98
N ASP A 14 0.65 -1.57 3.22
CA ASP A 14 -0.37 -2.48 3.74
C ASP A 14 0.26 -3.82 4.11
N GLY A 15 -0.01 -4.34 5.31
CA GLY A 15 0.59 -5.57 5.83
C GLY A 15 2.04 -5.44 6.30
N VAL A 16 2.72 -4.31 6.04
CA VAL A 16 4.13 -4.03 6.42
C VAL A 16 4.21 -2.94 7.49
N LEU A 17 3.57 -1.81 7.29
CA LEU A 17 3.50 -0.69 8.24
C LEU A 17 2.13 -0.58 8.91
N LEU A 18 1.09 -1.04 8.21
CA LEU A 18 -0.30 -0.99 8.65
C LEU A 18 -0.91 -2.39 8.60
N ARG A 19 -1.64 -2.77 9.64
CA ARG A 19 -2.44 -4.00 9.65
C ARG A 19 -3.69 -3.83 8.79
N GLY A 20 -3.78 -4.56 7.69
CA GLY A 20 -4.89 -4.57 6.75
C GLY A 20 -4.67 -3.65 5.55
N ASP A 21 -5.72 -3.40 4.80
CA ASP A 21 -5.75 -2.56 3.59
C ASP A 21 -6.33 -1.18 3.94
N ALA A 22 -5.50 -0.15 3.90
CA ALA A 22 -5.87 1.22 4.26
C ALA A 22 -7.00 1.77 3.39
N PHE A 23 -6.92 1.59 2.07
CA PHE A 23 -7.94 2.08 1.16
C PHE A 23 -9.25 1.29 1.27
N GLY A 24 -9.18 -0.01 1.46
CA GLY A 24 -10.33 -0.86 1.72
C GLY A 24 -11.05 -0.48 3.02
N LEU A 25 -10.31 -0.13 4.08
CA LEU A 25 -10.87 0.41 5.33
C LEU A 25 -11.58 1.75 5.10
N PHE A 26 -10.96 2.66 4.35
CA PHE A 26 -11.59 3.93 3.95
C PHE A 26 -12.91 3.70 3.20
N MET A 27 -12.89 2.83 2.21
CA MET A 27 -14.09 2.51 1.43
C MET A 27 -15.20 1.96 2.32
N ARG A 28 -14.90 1.05 3.24
CA ARG A 28 -15.89 0.47 4.17
C ARG A 28 -16.45 1.49 5.16
N ARG A 29 -15.58 2.31 5.77
CA ARG A 29 -15.97 3.22 6.85
C ARG A 29 -16.48 4.57 6.37
N VAL A 30 -16.09 5.00 5.18
CA VAL A 30 -16.40 6.34 4.64
C VAL A 30 -17.06 6.28 3.27
N GLY A 31 -16.56 5.43 2.37
CA GLY A 31 -17.07 5.27 1.01
C GLY A 31 -18.53 4.79 1.00
N PHE A 32 -18.78 3.71 1.71
CA PHE A 32 -20.07 3.03 1.78
C PHE A 32 -20.85 3.26 3.08
N ALA A 33 -20.50 4.27 3.86
CA ALA A 33 -21.19 4.59 5.11
C ALA A 33 -22.52 5.35 4.89
N GLY A 34 -23.41 5.26 5.87
CA GLY A 34 -24.67 5.99 5.91
C GLY A 34 -25.63 5.58 4.78
N ALA A 35 -26.26 6.57 4.15
CA ALA A 35 -27.28 6.34 3.10
C ALA A 35 -26.78 5.57 1.85
N ARG A 36 -25.46 5.39 1.72
CA ARG A 36 -24.86 4.62 0.63
C ARG A 36 -24.75 3.13 0.92
N LEU A 37 -24.95 2.71 2.17
CA LEU A 37 -24.82 1.32 2.56
C LEU A 37 -25.78 0.38 1.81
N PRO A 38 -27.09 0.69 1.64
CA PRO A 38 -28.00 -0.16 0.86
C PRO A 38 -27.54 -0.32 -0.59
N LEU A 39 -27.09 0.77 -1.23
CA LEU A 39 -26.56 0.72 -2.60
C LEU A 39 -25.28 -0.13 -2.66
N ALA A 40 -24.41 -0.02 -1.70
CA ALA A 40 -23.19 -0.82 -1.63
C ALA A 40 -23.50 -2.31 -1.49
N VAL A 41 -24.49 -2.69 -0.69
CA VAL A 41 -24.94 -4.08 -0.54
C VAL A 41 -25.49 -4.63 -1.83
N VAL A 42 -26.39 -3.90 -2.49
CA VAL A 42 -26.95 -4.32 -3.81
C VAL A 42 -25.83 -4.53 -4.82
N LEU A 43 -24.89 -3.60 -4.90
CA LEU A 43 -23.76 -3.70 -5.83
C LEU A 43 -22.81 -4.84 -5.49
N LEU A 44 -22.56 -5.07 -4.21
CA LEU A 44 -21.76 -6.22 -3.80
C LEU A 44 -22.40 -7.53 -4.24
N LEU A 45 -23.71 -7.67 -4.10
CA LEU A 45 -24.44 -8.84 -4.55
C LEU A 45 -24.38 -9.00 -6.08
N LEU A 46 -24.58 -7.91 -6.83
CA LEU A 46 -24.51 -7.91 -8.29
C LEU A 46 -23.10 -8.20 -8.82
N LEU A 47 -22.07 -7.71 -8.15
CA LEU A 47 -20.67 -7.88 -8.54
C LEU A 47 -20.00 -9.11 -7.91
N ALA A 48 -20.68 -9.82 -7.01
CA ALA A 48 -20.13 -10.99 -6.35
C ALA A 48 -19.56 -12.05 -7.31
N PRO A 49 -20.23 -12.40 -8.43
CA PRO A 49 -19.66 -13.34 -9.40
C PRO A 49 -18.36 -12.81 -10.03
N ALA A 50 -18.30 -11.50 -10.34
CA ALA A 50 -17.12 -10.88 -10.92
C ALA A 50 -15.95 -10.76 -9.90
N ILE A 51 -16.28 -10.62 -8.63
CA ILE A 51 -15.26 -10.60 -7.55
C ILE A 51 -14.69 -12.00 -7.31
N ALA A 52 -15.51 -13.04 -7.48
CA ALA A 52 -15.08 -14.43 -7.32
C ALA A 52 -14.08 -14.87 -8.40
N VAL A 53 -14.18 -14.32 -9.60
CA VAL A 53 -13.29 -14.64 -10.72
C VAL A 53 -12.04 -13.75 -10.70
N PRO A 54 -10.82 -14.32 -10.62
CA PRO A 54 -9.58 -13.53 -10.55
C PRO A 54 -9.40 -12.51 -11.67
N ALA A 55 -9.77 -12.88 -12.91
CA ALA A 55 -9.61 -12.02 -14.08
C ALA A 55 -10.49 -10.75 -14.06
N SER A 56 -11.68 -10.80 -13.45
CA SER A 56 -12.62 -9.66 -13.37
C SER A 56 -12.57 -8.91 -12.05
N ARG A 57 -11.84 -9.42 -11.06
CA ARG A 57 -11.76 -8.82 -9.71
C ARG A 57 -11.31 -7.37 -9.72
N ALA A 58 -10.28 -7.04 -10.52
CA ALA A 58 -9.78 -5.67 -10.63
C ALA A 58 -10.81 -4.72 -11.29
N TRP A 59 -11.61 -5.21 -12.22
CA TRP A 59 -12.70 -4.46 -12.84
C TRP A 59 -13.81 -4.19 -11.80
N ALA A 60 -14.26 -5.22 -11.07
CA ALA A 60 -15.27 -5.08 -10.03
C ALA A 60 -14.83 -4.09 -8.92
N ALA A 61 -13.57 -4.20 -8.47
CA ALA A 61 -13.00 -3.29 -7.48
C ALA A 61 -13.00 -1.82 -7.97
N ARG A 62 -12.69 -1.57 -9.24
CA ARG A 62 -12.75 -0.23 -9.83
C ARG A 62 -14.18 0.34 -9.84
N TRP A 63 -15.18 -0.46 -10.18
CA TRP A 63 -16.57 -0.03 -10.15
C TRP A 63 -17.05 0.24 -8.73
N MET A 64 -16.75 -0.66 -7.79
CA MET A 64 -17.06 -0.45 -6.37
C MET A 64 -16.44 0.85 -5.85
N SER A 65 -15.17 1.13 -6.16
CA SER A 65 -14.51 2.36 -5.75
C SER A 65 -15.20 3.60 -6.33
N ARG A 66 -15.56 3.59 -7.62
CA ARG A 66 -16.28 4.70 -8.26
C ARG A 66 -17.58 5.04 -7.54
N ILE A 67 -18.37 4.01 -7.23
CA ILE A 67 -19.69 4.20 -6.61
C ILE A 67 -19.56 4.71 -5.18
N GLY A 68 -18.63 4.17 -4.39
CA GLY A 68 -18.39 4.66 -3.03
C GLY A 68 -17.90 6.12 -2.98
N LEU A 69 -17.33 6.62 -4.07
CA LEU A 69 -16.79 7.99 -4.16
C LEU A 69 -17.73 8.99 -4.86
N VAL A 70 -18.78 8.53 -5.54
CA VAL A 70 -19.74 9.40 -6.25
C VAL A 70 -20.37 10.43 -5.30
N GLY A 71 -20.64 11.63 -5.84
CA GLY A 71 -21.29 12.73 -5.10
C GLY A 71 -20.39 13.48 -4.14
N ARG A 72 -19.08 13.23 -4.16
CA ARG A 72 -18.09 14.08 -3.46
C ARG A 72 -17.31 14.90 -4.46
N SER A 73 -17.08 16.18 -4.17
CA SER A 73 -16.13 16.99 -4.93
C SER A 73 -14.70 16.48 -4.70
N ALA A 74 -13.77 16.81 -5.60
CA ALA A 74 -12.36 16.44 -5.45
C ALA A 74 -11.75 16.96 -4.14
N SER A 75 -12.15 18.16 -3.69
CA SER A 75 -11.69 18.74 -2.43
C SER A 75 -12.27 18.01 -1.22
N GLN A 76 -13.55 17.68 -1.22
CA GLN A 76 -14.20 16.91 -0.16
C GLN A 76 -13.58 15.52 -0.02
N LEU A 77 -13.29 14.88 -1.16
CA LEU A 77 -12.66 13.56 -1.17
C LEU A 77 -11.24 13.63 -0.61
N ARG A 78 -10.41 14.57 -1.05
CA ARG A 78 -9.06 14.77 -0.49
C ARG A 78 -9.09 15.03 1.00
N ALA A 79 -9.99 15.92 1.46
CA ALA A 79 -10.14 16.19 2.88
C ALA A 79 -10.57 14.94 3.69
N ALA A 80 -11.47 14.12 3.14
CA ALA A 80 -11.91 12.87 3.78
C ALA A 80 -10.77 11.84 3.85
N LEU A 81 -10.01 11.66 2.76
CA LEU A 81 -8.85 10.76 2.71
C LEU A 81 -7.76 11.19 3.69
N GLY A 82 -7.43 12.48 3.73
CA GLY A 82 -6.43 13.01 4.66
C GLY A 82 -6.83 12.82 6.13
N ARG A 83 -8.07 13.21 6.50
CA ARG A 83 -8.55 12.98 7.87
C ARG A 83 -8.57 11.51 8.26
N PHE A 84 -8.98 10.65 7.32
CA PHE A 84 -9.03 9.21 7.58
C PHE A 84 -7.63 8.61 7.75
N GLY A 85 -6.66 9.00 6.91
CA GLY A 85 -5.27 8.56 7.01
C GLY A 85 -4.64 8.93 8.35
N ALA A 86 -4.80 10.19 8.77
CA ALA A 86 -4.32 10.66 10.07
C ALA A 86 -4.97 9.89 11.24
N ALA A 87 -6.30 9.71 11.20
CA ALA A 87 -7.02 8.96 12.23
C ALA A 87 -6.59 7.48 12.27
N LEU A 88 -6.33 6.87 11.11
CA LEU A 88 -5.88 5.48 11.01
C LEU A 88 -4.50 5.29 11.61
N GLY A 89 -3.59 6.26 11.45
CA GLY A 89 -2.26 6.26 12.07
C GLY A 89 -2.31 6.33 13.60
N ALA A 90 -3.36 6.94 14.16
CA ALA A 90 -3.59 7.04 15.61
C ALA A 90 -4.42 5.88 16.19
N GLU A 91 -4.98 4.99 15.35
CA GLU A 91 -5.84 3.89 15.81
C GLU A 91 -5.01 2.80 16.51
N PRO A 92 -5.30 2.46 17.79
CA PRO A 92 -4.55 1.45 18.53
C PRO A 92 -4.51 0.09 17.82
N GLY A 93 -3.36 -0.56 17.82
CA GLY A 93 -3.16 -1.89 17.22
C GLY A 93 -3.20 -1.91 15.69
N ARG A 94 -3.19 -0.74 15.02
CA ARG A 94 -3.15 -0.66 13.55
C ARG A 94 -1.74 -0.61 13.00
N ILE A 95 -0.88 0.12 13.66
CA ILE A 95 0.49 0.30 13.19
C ILE A 95 1.35 -0.89 13.56
N ILE A 96 2.10 -1.38 12.61
CA ILE A 96 3.08 -2.44 12.80
C ILE A 96 4.39 -1.76 13.23
N GLY A 97 4.56 -1.62 14.55
CA GLY A 97 5.69 -0.92 15.17
C GLY A 97 7.06 -1.36 14.63
N PRO A 98 7.36 -2.66 14.57
CA PRO A 98 8.63 -3.15 14.01
C PRO A 98 8.91 -2.68 12.57
N GLY A 99 7.87 -2.52 11.74
CA GLY A 99 8.01 -1.97 10.38
C GLY A 99 8.40 -0.48 10.39
N VAL A 100 7.77 0.30 11.27
CA VAL A 100 8.09 1.72 11.46
C VAL A 100 9.51 1.89 12.00
N ASP A 101 9.90 1.08 12.98
CA ASP A 101 11.24 1.12 13.58
C ASP A 101 12.32 0.73 12.56
N MET A 102 12.02 -0.22 11.67
CA MET A 102 12.92 -0.59 10.57
C MET A 102 13.12 0.57 9.59
N ILE A 103 12.05 1.30 9.23
CA ILE A 103 12.18 2.52 8.41
C ILE A 103 13.08 3.55 9.10
N ARG A 104 12.85 3.81 10.39
CA ARG A 104 13.69 4.76 11.16
C ARG A 104 15.14 4.34 11.21
N ALA A 105 15.42 3.04 11.36
CA ALA A 105 16.79 2.52 11.34
C ALA A 105 17.47 2.75 9.99
N HIS A 106 16.75 2.54 8.87
CA HIS A 106 17.28 2.83 7.54
C HIS A 106 17.53 4.33 7.32
N LEU A 107 16.61 5.19 7.73
CA LEU A 107 16.78 6.64 7.65
C LEU A 107 17.97 7.11 8.49
N ALA A 108 18.12 6.57 9.71
CA ALA A 108 19.26 6.87 10.57
C ALA A 108 20.62 6.40 9.99
N ALA A 109 20.60 5.32 9.20
CA ALA A 109 21.76 4.85 8.45
C ALA A 109 22.08 5.69 7.19
N GLY A 110 21.22 6.67 6.85
CA GLY A 110 21.38 7.52 5.67
C GLY A 110 20.83 6.91 4.39
N ASP A 111 20.04 5.82 4.48
CA ASP A 111 19.41 5.18 3.33
C ASP A 111 18.29 6.05 2.73
N ARG A 112 18.10 5.93 1.43
CA ARG A 112 16.93 6.47 0.74
C ARG A 112 15.76 5.52 0.91
N VAL A 113 14.77 5.87 1.73
CA VAL A 113 13.60 5.05 1.99
C VAL A 113 12.42 5.50 1.15
N ILE A 114 11.82 4.56 0.40
CA ILE A 114 10.66 4.80 -0.46
C ILE A 114 9.53 3.84 -0.05
N VAL A 115 8.37 4.37 0.31
CA VAL A 115 7.15 3.59 0.49
C VAL A 115 6.41 3.50 -0.84
N VAL A 116 6.14 2.27 -1.32
CA VAL A 116 5.53 1.99 -2.62
C VAL A 116 4.26 1.19 -2.41
N THR A 117 3.09 1.83 -2.53
CA THR A 117 1.81 1.23 -2.14
C THR A 117 0.72 1.33 -3.20
N ALA A 118 -0.22 0.39 -3.17
CA ALA A 118 -1.48 0.49 -3.92
C ALA A 118 -2.50 1.44 -3.28
N CYS A 119 -2.28 1.85 -2.03
CA CYS A 119 -3.12 2.82 -1.33
C CYS A 119 -3.17 4.18 -2.07
N GLU A 120 -4.24 4.94 -1.88
CA GLU A 120 -4.37 6.29 -2.44
C GLU A 120 -3.39 7.26 -1.77
N HIS A 121 -2.77 8.13 -2.57
CA HIS A 121 -1.67 9.01 -2.16
C HIS A 121 -1.98 9.91 -0.97
N THR A 122 -3.15 10.59 -0.97
CA THR A 122 -3.52 11.52 0.12
C THR A 122 -3.71 10.79 1.44
N LEU A 123 -4.33 9.61 1.37
CA LEU A 123 -4.54 8.76 2.55
C LEU A 123 -3.20 8.23 3.07
N ALA A 124 -2.39 7.64 2.18
CA ALA A 124 -1.09 7.07 2.54
C ALA A 124 -0.15 8.15 3.11
N ARG A 125 -0.10 9.36 2.52
CA ARG A 125 0.71 10.47 3.01
C ARG A 125 0.28 10.90 4.41
N ALA A 126 -1.02 11.14 4.62
CA ALA A 126 -1.54 11.56 5.91
C ALA A 126 -1.30 10.51 7.02
N LEU A 127 -1.35 9.21 6.68
CA LEU A 127 -1.01 8.12 7.59
C LEU A 127 0.48 8.17 7.94
N LEU A 128 1.37 8.26 6.95
CA LEU A 128 2.82 8.31 7.18
C LEU A 128 3.21 9.54 8.01
N ASP A 129 2.62 10.70 7.73
CA ASP A 129 2.84 11.93 8.52
C ASP A 129 2.38 11.74 9.97
N GLY A 130 1.22 11.12 10.16
CA GLY A 130 0.63 10.85 11.49
C GLY A 130 1.46 9.91 12.36
N ILE A 131 2.26 9.01 11.76
CA ILE A 131 3.16 8.10 12.47
C ILE A 131 4.63 8.58 12.52
N GLY A 132 4.86 9.84 12.13
CA GLY A 132 6.19 10.46 12.19
C GLY A 132 7.16 10.04 11.09
N LEU A 133 6.63 9.71 9.91
CA LEU A 133 7.41 9.32 8.72
C LEU A 133 7.20 10.32 7.55
N ALA A 134 7.12 11.61 7.86
CA ALA A 134 6.89 12.67 6.87
C ALA A 134 8.01 12.79 5.82
N GLU A 135 9.23 12.44 6.17
CA GLU A 135 10.42 12.54 5.31
C GLU A 135 10.55 11.39 4.29
N VAL A 136 9.78 10.31 4.46
CA VAL A 136 9.83 9.14 3.58
C VAL A 136 9.24 9.46 2.22
N GLU A 137 9.91 9.08 1.15
CA GLU A 137 9.38 9.20 -0.22
C GLU A 137 8.18 8.27 -0.40
N LEU A 138 7.17 8.73 -1.14
CA LEU A 138 5.94 7.98 -1.36
C LEU A 138 5.62 7.82 -2.85
N VAL A 139 5.43 6.57 -3.27
CA VAL A 139 4.92 6.18 -4.59
C VAL A 139 3.61 5.42 -4.40
N ALA A 140 2.50 6.06 -4.71
CA ALA A 140 1.17 5.59 -4.38
C ALA A 140 0.20 5.68 -5.56
N SER A 141 -0.99 5.11 -5.40
CA SER A 141 -2.08 5.28 -6.36
C SER A 141 -2.63 6.71 -6.32
N HIS A 142 -3.14 7.18 -7.47
CA HIS A 142 -3.76 8.49 -7.60
C HIS A 142 -5.19 8.36 -8.11
N ILE A 143 -6.10 9.11 -7.45
CA ILE A 143 -7.49 9.25 -7.87
C ILE A 143 -7.79 10.73 -8.20
N HIS A 144 -8.66 10.95 -9.18
CA HIS A 144 -9.20 12.27 -9.48
C HIS A 144 -10.73 12.21 -9.46
N GLY A 145 -11.34 12.80 -8.42
CA GLY A 145 -12.74 12.56 -8.14
C GLY A 145 -13.02 11.05 -7.96
N PRO A 146 -14.06 10.48 -8.57
CA PRO A 146 -14.36 9.05 -8.48
C PRO A 146 -13.50 8.17 -9.42
N LYS A 147 -12.56 8.76 -10.18
CA LYS A 147 -11.76 8.02 -11.18
C LYS A 147 -10.39 7.69 -10.59
N LEU A 148 -10.05 6.41 -10.62
CA LEU A 148 -8.69 5.94 -10.39
C LEU A 148 -7.86 6.24 -11.65
N ILE A 149 -6.86 7.13 -11.52
CA ILE A 149 -5.97 7.52 -12.62
C ILE A 149 -4.79 6.55 -12.70
N VAL A 150 -4.17 6.27 -11.55
CA VAL A 150 -3.05 5.32 -11.44
C VAL A 150 -3.36 4.34 -10.33
N HIS A 151 -3.40 3.05 -10.66
CA HIS A 151 -3.47 1.97 -9.68
C HIS A 151 -2.08 1.36 -9.51
N ASN A 152 -1.37 1.78 -8.48
CA ASN A 152 0.00 1.41 -8.21
C ASN A 152 0.09 0.00 -7.57
N HIS A 153 -0.25 -1.04 -8.35
CA HIS A 153 -0.29 -2.43 -7.89
C HIS A 153 0.51 -3.34 -8.83
N GLY A 154 1.19 -4.34 -8.26
CA GLY A 154 1.96 -5.33 -9.03
C GLY A 154 3.02 -4.69 -9.94
N ALA A 155 3.02 -5.03 -11.22
CA ALA A 155 3.98 -4.51 -12.20
C ALA A 155 3.93 -2.97 -12.36
N THR A 156 2.80 -2.32 -12.05
CA THR A 156 2.69 -0.86 -12.13
C THR A 156 3.58 -0.18 -11.08
N LYS A 157 3.85 -0.81 -9.94
CA LYS A 157 4.81 -0.30 -8.95
C LYS A 157 6.19 -0.08 -9.57
N MET A 158 6.65 -1.05 -10.39
CA MET A 158 7.94 -0.97 -11.09
C MET A 158 7.97 0.20 -12.10
N ALA A 159 6.91 0.34 -12.90
CA ALA A 159 6.80 1.43 -13.88
C ALA A 159 6.78 2.81 -13.20
N GLN A 160 6.08 2.93 -12.05
CA GLN A 160 6.03 4.18 -11.28
C GLN A 160 7.38 4.52 -10.63
N LEU A 161 8.15 3.55 -10.18
CA LEU A 161 9.52 3.74 -9.68
C LEU A 161 10.44 4.20 -10.82
N ALA A 162 10.41 3.49 -11.95
CA ALA A 162 11.23 3.84 -13.13
C ALA A 162 10.94 5.26 -13.65
N ALA A 163 9.67 5.68 -13.66
CA ALA A 163 9.26 7.03 -14.03
C ALA A 163 9.82 8.13 -13.10
N ARG A 164 10.27 7.75 -11.89
CA ARG A 164 10.94 8.63 -10.90
C ARG A 164 12.45 8.46 -10.87
N GLY A 165 13.03 7.76 -11.85
CA GLY A 165 14.46 7.48 -11.91
C GLY A 165 14.94 6.47 -10.87
N VAL A 166 14.04 5.69 -10.28
CA VAL A 166 14.38 4.63 -9.31
C VAL A 166 14.39 3.30 -10.05
N ALA A 167 15.57 2.77 -10.29
CA ALA A 167 15.80 1.49 -10.97
C ALA A 167 16.45 0.48 -10.02
N PRO A 168 16.19 -0.83 -10.20
CA PRO A 168 16.91 -1.86 -9.48
C PRO A 168 18.41 -1.89 -9.88
N PRO A 169 19.29 -2.48 -9.07
CA PRO A 169 18.93 -3.09 -7.80
C PRO A 169 18.75 -2.05 -6.67
N TRP A 170 17.82 -2.32 -5.77
CA TRP A 170 17.80 -1.68 -4.45
C TRP A 170 18.29 -2.66 -3.40
N ARG A 171 18.81 -2.15 -2.29
CA ARG A 171 19.43 -2.98 -1.26
C ARG A 171 18.43 -3.94 -0.63
N VAL A 172 17.28 -3.45 -0.19
CA VAL A 172 16.24 -4.26 0.46
C VAL A 172 14.85 -3.84 -0.01
N ALA A 173 13.94 -4.81 -0.15
CA ALA A 173 12.52 -4.57 -0.33
C ALA A 173 11.70 -5.38 0.67
N TYR A 174 10.71 -4.74 1.31
CA TYR A 174 9.78 -5.33 2.28
C TYR A 174 8.36 -5.35 1.72
N SER A 175 7.70 -6.51 1.73
CA SER A 175 6.29 -6.65 1.36
C SER A 175 5.66 -7.86 2.05
N ASP A 176 4.34 -7.84 2.24
CA ASP A 176 3.55 -8.96 2.75
C ASP A 176 2.94 -9.82 1.61
N SER A 177 3.08 -9.37 0.36
CA SER A 177 2.30 -9.88 -0.77
C SER A 177 3.14 -10.45 -1.90
N LEU A 178 2.66 -11.57 -2.46
CA LEU A 178 3.20 -12.12 -3.70
C LEU A 178 2.89 -11.29 -4.96
N SER A 179 1.97 -10.33 -4.89
CA SER A 179 1.75 -9.39 -5.98
C SER A 179 2.97 -8.48 -6.20
N ASP A 180 3.80 -8.33 -5.17
CA ASP A 180 5.02 -7.53 -5.17
C ASP A 180 6.29 -8.33 -5.51
N LEU A 181 6.13 -9.54 -6.06
CA LEU A 181 7.28 -10.31 -6.55
C LEU A 181 8.19 -9.53 -7.51
N PRO A 182 7.66 -8.69 -8.44
CA PRO A 182 8.53 -7.84 -9.25
C PRO A 182 9.35 -6.85 -8.42
N LEU A 183 8.75 -6.27 -7.38
CA LEU A 183 9.40 -5.36 -6.44
C LEU A 183 10.47 -6.08 -5.63
N LEU A 184 10.12 -7.22 -5.02
CA LEU A 184 11.03 -8.06 -4.24
C LEU A 184 12.18 -8.61 -5.11
N GLY A 185 11.89 -8.95 -6.38
CA GLY A 185 12.88 -9.45 -7.33
C GLY A 185 13.93 -8.41 -7.75
N GLY A 186 13.60 -7.12 -7.66
CA GLY A 186 14.53 -6.02 -7.91
C GLY A 186 15.48 -5.72 -6.76
N ALA A 187 15.29 -6.34 -5.58
CA ALA A 187 16.13 -6.14 -4.41
C ALA A 187 17.30 -7.12 -4.34
N GLU A 188 18.42 -6.70 -3.77
CA GLU A 188 19.50 -7.61 -3.36
C GLU A 188 19.03 -8.53 -2.24
N GLN A 189 18.27 -8.01 -1.28
CA GLN A 189 17.60 -8.75 -0.23
C GLN A 189 16.08 -8.51 -0.28
N ALA A 190 15.32 -9.57 -0.43
CA ALA A 190 13.85 -9.56 -0.40
C ALA A 190 13.36 -10.00 0.98
N VAL A 191 12.54 -9.19 1.63
CA VAL A 191 11.96 -9.50 2.95
C VAL A 191 10.46 -9.66 2.82
N LEU A 192 9.97 -10.87 3.06
CA LEU A 192 8.55 -11.17 3.07
C LEU A 192 8.02 -11.13 4.51
N VAL A 193 7.12 -10.18 4.77
CA VAL A 193 6.60 -9.87 6.09
C VAL A 193 5.30 -10.64 6.33
N ASN A 194 5.14 -11.27 7.49
CA ASN A 194 3.90 -11.93 7.94
C ASN A 194 3.33 -12.98 6.97
N ALA A 195 4.17 -13.55 6.11
CA ALA A 195 3.75 -14.48 5.07
C ALA A 195 3.43 -15.88 5.62
N ASN A 196 2.42 -16.50 5.04
CA ASN A 196 2.12 -17.90 5.33
C ASN A 196 3.08 -18.86 4.59
N ALA A 197 3.09 -20.15 4.99
CA ALA A 197 4.01 -21.14 4.44
C ALA A 197 3.91 -21.31 2.91
N ARG A 198 2.71 -21.16 2.32
CA ARG A 198 2.51 -21.26 0.86
C ARG A 198 3.12 -20.07 0.13
N GLN A 199 2.96 -18.87 0.68
CA GLN A 199 3.57 -17.65 0.14
C GLN A 199 5.10 -17.75 0.21
N VAL A 200 5.65 -18.17 1.35
CA VAL A 200 7.11 -18.37 1.52
C VAL A 200 7.64 -19.38 0.51
N ALA A 201 7.01 -20.55 0.37
CA ALA A 201 7.44 -21.58 -0.57
C ALA A 201 7.45 -21.07 -2.02
N ARG A 202 6.41 -20.29 -2.42
CA ARG A 202 6.33 -19.72 -3.77
C ARG A 202 7.39 -18.63 -3.99
N ALA A 203 7.57 -17.72 -3.03
CA ALA A 203 8.58 -16.67 -3.11
C ALA A 203 10.00 -17.26 -3.18
N ARG A 204 10.30 -18.29 -2.38
CA ARG A 204 11.61 -18.92 -2.34
C ARG A 204 12.00 -19.56 -3.66
N ARG A 205 11.05 -20.14 -4.41
CA ARG A 205 11.31 -20.68 -5.75
C ARG A 205 11.80 -19.64 -6.75
N LEU A 206 11.42 -18.37 -6.57
CA LEU A 206 11.71 -17.29 -7.50
C LEU A 206 12.88 -16.41 -7.02
N LEU A 207 13.03 -16.25 -5.71
CA LEU A 207 14.00 -15.34 -5.10
C LEU A 207 15.22 -16.06 -4.50
N GLY A 208 15.14 -17.38 -4.31
CA GLY A 208 16.23 -18.19 -3.77
C GLY A 208 16.70 -17.73 -2.40
N ASP A 209 18.02 -17.67 -2.24
CA ASP A 209 18.69 -17.30 -0.98
C ASP A 209 18.57 -15.81 -0.63
N ARG A 210 18.16 -14.98 -1.57
CA ARG A 210 17.88 -13.56 -1.33
C ARG A 210 16.63 -13.34 -0.46
N LEU A 211 15.75 -14.36 -0.33
CA LEU A 211 14.54 -14.25 0.47
C LEU A 211 14.82 -14.41 1.95
N ARG A 212 14.39 -13.44 2.72
CA ARG A 212 14.22 -13.49 4.18
C ARG A 212 12.74 -13.43 4.53
N THR A 213 12.37 -13.97 5.68
CA THR A 213 11.01 -13.89 6.22
C THR A 213 11.06 -13.34 7.62
N VAL A 214 10.12 -12.46 7.93
CA VAL A 214 9.98 -11.87 9.26
C VAL A 214 8.51 -11.91 9.69
N THR A 215 8.29 -12.02 11.00
CA THR A 215 6.96 -11.91 11.60
C THR A 215 6.94 -10.65 12.46
N TRP A 216 6.11 -9.69 12.10
CA TRP A 216 5.92 -8.43 12.80
C TRP A 216 4.50 -8.35 13.34
N THR A 217 4.37 -8.01 14.61
CA THR A 217 3.07 -7.81 15.26
C THR A 217 2.78 -6.32 15.38
N ALA A 218 1.51 -5.95 15.28
CA ALA A 218 1.08 -4.62 15.67
C ALA A 218 1.08 -4.57 17.21
N GLY A 219 1.65 -3.50 17.76
CA GLY A 219 1.64 -3.22 19.19
C GLY A 219 0.26 -2.75 19.69
#